data_fd85dde994c63408d58569d11b95268f
#
_entry.id   fd85dde994c63408d58569d11b95268f
#
_cell.length_a   1.000
_cell.length_b   1.000
_cell.length_c   1.000
_cell.angle_alpha   90.00
_cell.angle_beta   90.00
_cell.angle_gamma   90.00
#
_symmetry.space_group_name_H-M   'P 1'
#
loop_
_entity.id
_entity.type
_entity.pdbx_description
1 polymer ?
#
loop_
_entity_poly.entity_id
_entity_poly.type
_entity_poly.pdbx_seq_one_letter_code
_entity_poly.pdbx_strand_id
1 'polypeptide(L)' 'MSIRVTLDRVLLDRRMSLTELSERVGVTLANLSILKTGKAKAVRFSTLEALCRELECQPGDLLTFDDEDSAD' A
#
# COMPACT_ATOMS: atom_id res chain seq x y z
N MET A 1 10.32 14.60 -5.38
CA MET A 1 9.04 14.95 -4.72
C MET A 1 7.96 14.01 -5.19
N SER A 2 7.58 13.09 -4.34
CA SER A 2 6.62 12.07 -4.75
C SER A 2 5.96 11.44 -3.53
N ILE A 3 4.84 10.81 -3.79
CA ILE A 3 4.17 9.97 -2.79
C ILE A 3 4.69 8.56 -2.99
N ARG A 4 5.11 7.95 -1.91
CA ARG A 4 5.58 6.57 -1.93
C ARG A 4 4.61 5.67 -1.20
N VAL A 5 4.47 4.46 -1.71
CA VAL A 5 3.63 3.46 -1.06
C VAL A 5 4.54 2.55 -0.24
N THR A 6 4.24 2.41 1.05
CA THR A 6 5.04 1.60 1.95
C THR A 6 4.27 0.37 2.41
N LEU A 7 3.42 -0.16 1.53
CA LEU A 7 2.62 -1.34 1.81
C LEU A 7 3.49 -2.55 2.17
N ASP A 8 4.61 -2.67 1.49
CA ASP A 8 5.55 -3.75 1.69
C ASP A 8 5.99 -3.88 3.15
N ARG A 9 6.30 -2.73 3.74
CA ARG A 9 6.76 -2.67 5.13
C ARG A 9 5.67 -3.13 6.08
N VAL A 10 4.43 -2.67 5.85
CA VAL A 10 3.33 -3.02 6.74
C VAL A 10 3.02 -4.51 6.62
N LEU A 11 3.08 -5.05 5.41
CA LEU A 11 2.88 -6.49 5.22
C LEU A 11 3.92 -7.29 6.00
N LEU A 12 5.16 -6.84 5.96
CA LEU A 12 6.23 -7.51 6.66
C LEU A 12 5.99 -7.45 8.18
N ASP A 13 5.60 -6.28 8.67
CA ASP A 13 5.31 -6.10 10.09
C ASP A 13 4.16 -6.98 10.56
N ARG A 14 3.17 -7.18 9.71
CA ARG A 14 1.99 -7.99 10.05
C ARG A 14 2.17 -9.45 9.69
N ARG A 15 3.30 -9.82 9.07
CA ARG A 15 3.58 -11.18 8.62
C ARG A 15 2.46 -11.70 7.72
N MET A 16 2.02 -10.84 6.83
CA MET A 16 0.93 -11.15 5.91
C MET A 16 1.46 -11.14 4.50
N SER A 17 1.07 -12.12 3.69
CA SER A 17 1.46 -12.15 2.29
C SER A 17 0.54 -11.26 1.48
N LEU A 18 1.01 -10.87 0.30
CA LEU A 18 0.20 -10.07 -0.61
C LEU A 18 -1.03 -10.85 -1.05
N THR A 19 -0.89 -12.15 -1.25
CA THR A 19 -2.00 -13.01 -1.64
C THR A 19 -3.08 -13.02 -0.57
N GLU A 20 -2.66 -13.16 0.69
CA GLU A 20 -3.60 -13.17 1.78
C GLU A 20 -4.32 -11.82 1.87
N LEU A 21 -3.60 -10.73 1.71
CA LEU A 21 -4.20 -9.41 1.75
C LEU A 21 -5.21 -9.25 0.61
N SER A 22 -4.87 -9.72 -0.58
CA SER A 22 -5.76 -9.69 -1.73
C SER A 22 -7.09 -10.35 -1.40
N GLU A 23 -7.04 -11.49 -0.76
CA GLU A 23 -8.25 -12.23 -0.42
C GLU A 23 -9.07 -11.48 0.62
N ARG A 24 -8.41 -10.84 1.57
CA ARG A 24 -9.11 -10.16 2.65
C ARG A 24 -9.78 -8.88 2.21
N VAL A 25 -9.15 -8.13 1.31
CA VAL A 25 -9.68 -6.82 0.91
C VAL A 25 -10.49 -6.87 -0.37
N GLY A 26 -10.48 -8.00 -1.08
CA GLY A 26 -11.26 -8.12 -2.31
C GLY A 26 -10.66 -7.36 -3.48
N VAL A 27 -9.37 -7.09 -3.45
CA VAL A 27 -8.65 -6.44 -4.54
C VAL A 27 -7.76 -7.49 -5.18
N THR A 28 -7.67 -7.48 -6.50
CA THR A 28 -6.89 -8.51 -7.20
C THR A 28 -5.42 -8.41 -6.81
N LEU A 29 -4.76 -9.55 -6.86
CA LEU A 29 -3.34 -9.61 -6.56
C LEU A 29 -2.56 -8.71 -7.51
N ALA A 30 -2.97 -8.66 -8.78
CA ALA A 30 -2.31 -7.81 -9.77
C ALA A 30 -2.39 -6.34 -9.37
N ASN A 31 -3.57 -5.89 -8.93
CA ASN A 31 -3.74 -4.50 -8.53
C ASN A 31 -2.95 -4.16 -7.27
N LEU A 32 -2.91 -5.08 -6.31
CA LEU A 32 -2.11 -4.86 -5.12
C LEU A 32 -0.63 -4.84 -5.46
N SER A 33 -0.21 -5.66 -6.40
CA SER A 33 1.18 -5.68 -6.83
C SER A 33 1.58 -4.36 -7.47
N ILE A 34 0.70 -3.79 -8.27
CA ILE A 34 0.94 -2.49 -8.89
C ILE A 34 1.09 -1.42 -7.80
N LEU A 35 0.24 -1.48 -6.79
CA LEU A 35 0.28 -0.54 -5.68
C LEU A 35 1.57 -0.71 -4.88
N LYS A 36 1.91 -1.95 -4.57
CA LYS A 36 3.09 -2.28 -3.76
C LYS A 36 4.38 -1.82 -4.44
N THR A 37 4.47 -1.93 -5.74
CA THR A 37 5.70 -1.58 -6.46
C THR A 37 5.80 -0.10 -6.77
N GLY A 38 4.80 0.69 -6.36
CA GLY A 38 4.85 2.12 -6.57
C GLY A 38 4.45 2.56 -7.97
N LYS A 39 3.86 1.68 -8.74
CA LYS A 39 3.48 2.02 -10.12
C LYS A 39 2.05 2.53 -10.21
N ALA A 40 1.32 2.49 -9.12
CA ALA A 40 -0.04 3.02 -9.11
C ALA A 40 0.00 4.54 -9.13
N LYS A 41 -0.89 5.14 -9.91
CA LYS A 41 -0.99 6.59 -9.99
C LYS A 41 -2.13 7.11 -9.14
N ALA A 42 -2.97 6.23 -8.63
CA ALA A 42 -4.10 6.61 -7.81
C ALA A 42 -4.53 5.43 -6.98
N VAL A 43 -5.18 5.70 -5.89
CA VAL A 43 -5.79 4.66 -5.06
C VAL A 43 -7.12 5.21 -4.58
N ARG A 44 -8.15 4.38 -4.63
CA ARG A 44 -9.46 4.79 -4.16
C ARG A 44 -9.49 4.81 -2.65
N PHE A 45 -10.22 5.75 -2.09
CA PHE A 45 -10.38 5.80 -0.64
C PHE A 45 -10.98 4.51 -0.09
N SER A 46 -11.90 3.90 -0.82
CA SER A 46 -12.49 2.65 -0.37
C SER A 46 -11.44 1.53 -0.27
N THR A 47 -10.52 1.50 -1.21
CA THR A 47 -9.42 0.54 -1.17
C THR A 47 -8.49 0.85 0.00
N LEU A 48 -8.16 2.12 0.18
CA LEU A 48 -7.30 2.54 1.27
C LEU A 48 -7.91 2.19 2.62
N GLU A 49 -9.22 2.40 2.77
CA GLU A 49 -9.93 2.03 3.99
C GLU A 49 -9.83 0.54 4.26
N ALA A 50 -10.05 -0.27 3.23
CA ALA A 50 -10.00 -1.72 3.39
C ALA A 50 -8.61 -2.17 3.80
N LEU A 51 -7.58 -1.57 3.22
CA LEU A 51 -6.21 -1.89 3.58
C LEU A 51 -5.94 -1.52 5.04
N CYS A 52 -6.35 -0.34 5.45
CA CYS A 52 -6.14 0.10 6.83
C CYS A 52 -6.86 -0.81 7.80
N ARG A 53 -8.08 -1.23 7.45
CA ARG A 53 -8.86 -2.09 8.33
C ARG A 53 -8.20 -3.45 8.50
N GLU A 54 -7.80 -4.06 7.38
CA GLU A 54 -7.23 -5.41 7.45
C GLU A 54 -5.82 -5.42 8.02
N LEU A 55 -5.07 -4.37 7.80
CA LEU A 55 -3.71 -4.29 8.32
C LEU A 55 -3.63 -3.59 9.67
N GLU A 56 -4.77 -3.08 10.15
CA GLU A 56 -4.85 -2.38 11.43
C GLU A 56 -3.82 -1.27 11.49
N CYS A 57 -3.85 -0.40 10.49
CA CYS A 57 -2.89 0.68 10.39
C CYS A 57 -3.60 1.94 9.90
N GLN A 58 -2.86 3.03 9.83
CA GLN A 58 -3.37 4.31 9.37
C GLN A 58 -2.88 4.57 7.95
N PRO A 59 -3.56 5.44 7.19
CA PRO A 59 -3.08 5.77 5.84
C PRO A 59 -1.63 6.25 5.83
N GLY A 60 -1.20 6.96 6.87
CA GLY A 60 0.18 7.41 6.96
C GLY A 60 1.18 6.29 7.11
N ASP A 61 0.73 5.09 7.45
CA ASP A 61 1.62 3.93 7.48
C ASP A 61 1.79 3.33 6.09
N LEU A 62 0.86 3.62 5.19
CA LEU A 62 0.87 3.08 3.84
C LEU A 62 1.39 4.05 2.80
N LEU A 63 1.30 5.34 3.08
CA LEU A 63 1.67 6.38 2.14
C LEU A 63 2.57 7.40 2.82
N THR A 64 3.65 7.77 2.16
CA THR A 64 4.54 8.82 2.65
C THR A 64 4.83 9.79 1.53
N PHE A 65 5.06 11.04 1.90
CA PHE A 65 5.48 12.06 0.94
C PHE A 65 6.98 12.24 1.08
N ASP A 66 7.66 12.23 -0.05
CA ASP A 66 9.11 12.35 -0.07
C ASP A 66 9.46 13.47 -1.04
N ASP A 67 9.93 14.58 -0.50
CA ASP A 67 10.32 15.70 -1.36
C ASP A 67 11.81 15.72 -1.61
N GLU A 68 12.50 14.65 -1.27
CA GLU A 68 13.92 14.52 -1.54
C GLU A 68 14.21 13.52 -2.65
N ASP A 69 13.20 13.08 -3.32
CA ASP A 69 13.42 12.09 -4.34
C ASP A 69 14.23 12.64 -5.48
N SER A 70 14.34 13.93 -5.53
CA SER A 70 15.14 14.54 -6.56
C SER A 70 16.60 14.18 -6.41
N ALA A 71 16.94 13.63 -5.33
CA ALA A 71 18.31 13.24 -5.20
C ALA A 71 18.73 12.35 -6.31
N ASP A 72 17.77 11.84 -6.93
CA ASP A 72 18.09 11.14 -8.08
C ASP A 72 18.73 11.88 -9.11
#